data_3cf639bc04c26cd1f8260bb3e698e929
#
_entry.id   3cf639bc04c26cd1f8260bb3e698e929
#
_cell.length_a   1.000
_cell.length_b   1.000
_cell.length_c   1.000
_cell.angle_alpha   90.00
_cell.angle_beta   90.00
_cell.angle_gamma   90.00
#
_symmetry.space_group_name_H-M   'P 1'
#
loop_
_entity.id
_entity.type
_entity.pdbx_description
1 polymer ?
#
loop_
_entity_poly.entity_id
_entity_poly.type
_entity_poly.pdbx_seq_one_letter_code
_entity_poly.pdbx_strand_id
1 'polypeptide(L)'
;MKDTPRMIVSTLIAAVLFLLLFLFLHWNLIVCILLCVGIYFGLFFLLKPSRKIAGIDVEFMPGGEEIQKLLDDAQADLADIDKAVKAIADPAVQQDAQALYATGTRILAYLKENPDKIKLARHFFTYYLDTAAKLLARYVDFQNTGLHSEEVTEILCKTAESLPVLNKAFEKQFTHLMQGELLDVEADIELLKSTLKMEGGK
;
A
#
# COMPACT_ATOMS: atom_id res chain seq x y z
N MET A 1 -4.66 -6.45 14.09
CA MET A 1 -5.54 -7.43 14.74
C MET A 1 -5.86 -8.65 13.86
N LYS A 2 -4.92 -9.17 13.04
CA LYS A 2 -5.15 -10.34 12.15
C LYS A 2 -4.47 -11.64 12.61
N ASP A 3 -3.81 -11.63 13.77
CA ASP A 3 -3.08 -12.81 14.29
C ASP A 3 -3.93 -13.71 15.19
N THR A 4 -5.09 -13.24 15.63
CA THR A 4 -6.00 -13.96 16.53
C THR A 4 -6.48 -15.30 15.96
N PRO A 5 -6.96 -15.43 14.70
CA PRO A 5 -7.42 -16.70 14.18
C PRO A 5 -6.28 -17.74 14.02
N ARG A 6 -5.08 -17.27 13.75
CA ARG A 6 -3.87 -18.09 13.61
C ARG A 6 -3.42 -18.67 14.95
N MET A 7 -3.42 -17.85 16.01
CA MET A 7 -3.13 -18.30 17.36
C MET A 7 -4.17 -19.34 17.82
N ILE A 8 -5.45 -19.13 17.53
CA ILE A 8 -6.53 -20.06 17.88
C ILE A 8 -6.35 -21.39 17.15
N VAL A 9 -6.07 -21.39 15.85
CA VAL A 9 -5.91 -22.61 15.06
C VAL A 9 -4.67 -23.39 15.50
N SER A 10 -3.52 -22.75 15.70
CA SER A 10 -2.31 -23.43 16.16
C SER A 10 -2.46 -24.00 17.58
N THR A 11 -3.16 -23.30 18.47
CA THR A 11 -3.45 -23.79 19.84
C THR A 11 -4.40 -24.98 19.81
N LEU A 12 -5.42 -24.97 18.96
CA LEU A 12 -6.41 -26.05 18.83
C LEU A 12 -5.76 -27.32 18.27
N ILE A 13 -4.92 -27.21 17.26
CA ILE A 13 -4.16 -28.34 16.67
C ILE A 13 -3.19 -28.91 17.72
N ALA A 14 -2.45 -28.06 18.44
CA ALA A 14 -1.53 -28.51 19.48
C ALA A 14 -2.26 -29.24 20.64
N ALA A 15 -3.43 -28.75 21.05
CA ALA A 15 -4.26 -29.38 22.09
C ALA A 15 -4.81 -30.75 21.67
N VAL A 16 -5.30 -30.88 20.44
CA VAL A 16 -5.78 -32.17 19.89
C VAL A 16 -4.64 -33.19 19.80
N LEU A 17 -3.48 -32.74 19.35
CA LEU A 17 -2.29 -33.58 19.20
C LEU A 17 -1.74 -34.01 20.56
N PHE A 18 -1.78 -33.12 21.58
CA PHE A 18 -1.46 -33.46 22.96
C PHE A 18 -2.38 -34.58 23.51
N LEU A 19 -3.69 -34.43 23.31
CA LEU A 19 -4.69 -35.40 23.75
C LEU A 19 -4.47 -36.79 23.09
N LEU A 20 -4.18 -36.79 21.78
CA LEU A 20 -3.88 -38.01 21.04
C LEU A 20 -2.59 -38.67 21.53
N LEU A 21 -1.51 -37.93 21.70
CA LEU A 21 -0.22 -38.46 22.18
C LEU A 21 -0.32 -38.98 23.62
N PHE A 22 -1.01 -38.25 24.49
CA PHE A 22 -1.16 -38.60 25.89
C PHE A 22 -2.05 -39.85 26.09
N LEU A 23 -3.20 -39.94 25.38
CA LEU A 23 -4.14 -41.04 25.51
C LEU A 23 -3.67 -42.32 24.78
N PHE A 24 -3.03 -42.18 23.60
CA PHE A 24 -2.73 -43.31 22.73
C PHE A 24 -1.34 -43.93 22.96
N LEU A 25 -0.32 -43.10 23.26
CA LEU A 25 1.07 -43.59 23.39
C LEU A 25 1.53 -43.78 24.83
N HIS A 26 0.77 -43.38 25.87
CA HIS A 26 1.18 -43.50 27.29
C HIS A 26 2.62 -43.00 27.57
N TRP A 27 3.08 -41.98 26.80
CA TRP A 27 4.42 -41.45 26.91
C TRP A 27 4.57 -40.53 28.14
N ASN A 28 5.82 -40.39 28.60
CA ASN A 28 6.16 -39.57 29.75
C ASN A 28 5.65 -38.15 29.53
N LEU A 29 4.89 -37.60 30.46
CA LEU A 29 4.22 -36.29 30.40
C LEU A 29 5.15 -35.15 29.98
N ILE A 30 6.43 -35.20 30.41
CA ILE A 30 7.45 -34.20 30.06
C ILE A 30 7.77 -34.21 28.56
N VAL A 31 7.86 -35.38 27.94
CA VAL A 31 8.13 -35.56 26.50
C VAL A 31 6.96 -35.02 25.67
N CYS A 32 5.72 -35.29 26.10
CA CYS A 32 4.52 -34.78 25.43
C CYS A 32 4.45 -33.24 25.47
N ILE A 33 4.78 -32.62 26.60
CA ILE A 33 4.82 -31.15 26.72
C ILE A 33 5.88 -30.53 25.80
N LEU A 34 7.10 -31.08 25.78
CA LEU A 34 8.19 -30.60 24.92
C LEU A 34 7.82 -30.71 23.43
N LEU A 35 7.21 -31.80 23.04
CA LEU A 35 6.78 -32.06 21.66
C LEU A 35 5.64 -31.09 21.24
N CYS A 36 4.67 -30.84 22.12
CA CYS A 36 3.58 -29.90 21.85
C CYS A 36 4.07 -28.46 21.75
N VAL A 37 5.01 -28.05 22.58
CA VAL A 37 5.65 -26.75 22.49
C VAL A 37 6.42 -26.60 21.18
N GLY A 38 7.17 -27.64 20.78
CA GLY A 38 7.89 -27.65 19.50
C GLY A 38 6.96 -27.56 18.30
N ILE A 39 5.86 -28.31 18.30
CA ILE A 39 4.85 -28.27 17.24
C ILE A 39 4.11 -26.93 17.21
N TYR A 40 3.77 -26.37 18.37
CA TYR A 40 3.15 -25.04 18.44
C TYR A 40 4.05 -23.97 17.80
N PHE A 41 5.33 -23.92 18.17
CA PHE A 41 6.28 -22.99 17.56
C PHE A 41 6.51 -23.28 16.08
N GLY A 42 6.63 -24.55 15.69
CA GLY A 42 6.76 -24.95 14.28
C GLY A 42 5.57 -24.49 13.43
N LEU A 43 4.34 -24.73 13.88
CA LEU A 43 3.13 -24.28 13.21
C LEU A 43 2.99 -22.77 13.23
N PHE A 44 3.37 -22.12 14.32
CA PHE A 44 3.34 -20.67 14.43
C PHE A 44 4.28 -20.00 13.43
N PHE A 45 5.48 -20.55 13.21
CA PHE A 45 6.43 -20.10 12.20
C PHE A 45 6.00 -20.46 10.78
N LEU A 46 5.50 -21.68 10.56
CA LEU A 46 5.09 -22.17 9.24
C LEU A 46 3.84 -21.44 8.71
N LEU A 47 2.91 -21.07 9.61
CA LEU A 47 1.69 -20.34 9.29
C LEU A 47 1.91 -18.80 9.25
N LYS A 48 3.17 -18.33 9.40
CA LYS A 48 3.48 -16.92 9.20
C LYS A 48 3.15 -16.56 7.74
N PRO A 49 2.18 -15.65 7.47
CA PRO A 49 1.90 -15.26 6.09
C PRO A 49 3.15 -14.62 5.52
N SER A 50 3.78 -15.26 4.55
CA SER A 50 4.86 -14.62 3.81
C SER A 50 4.24 -13.46 3.02
N ARG A 51 4.63 -12.24 3.37
CA ARG A 51 4.22 -11.04 2.63
C ARG A 51 5.12 -10.94 1.42
N LYS A 52 4.53 -11.03 0.23
CA LYS A 52 5.25 -10.96 -1.04
C LYS A 52 5.01 -9.60 -1.70
N ILE A 53 6.08 -9.00 -2.19
CA ILE A 53 6.05 -7.82 -3.06
C ILE A 53 6.60 -8.28 -4.40
N ALA A 54 5.82 -8.14 -5.48
CA ALA A 54 6.15 -8.64 -6.82
C ALA A 54 6.59 -10.14 -6.84
N GLY A 55 5.97 -10.98 -6.00
CA GLY A 55 6.28 -12.41 -5.92
C GLY A 55 7.51 -12.77 -5.07
N ILE A 56 8.27 -11.79 -4.58
CA ILE A 56 9.45 -12.00 -3.74
C ILE A 56 9.05 -11.81 -2.27
N ASP A 57 9.45 -12.75 -1.40
CA ASP A 57 9.23 -12.62 0.04
C ASP A 57 10.02 -11.44 0.60
N VAL A 58 9.33 -10.58 1.36
CA VAL A 58 9.88 -9.36 1.97
C VAL A 58 11.13 -9.64 2.81
N GLU A 59 11.21 -10.82 3.43
CA GLU A 59 12.35 -11.26 4.26
C GLU A 59 13.65 -11.41 3.46
N PHE A 60 13.57 -11.66 2.13
CA PHE A 60 14.73 -11.80 1.26
C PHE A 60 15.13 -10.49 0.54
N MET A 61 14.36 -9.41 0.72
CA MET A 61 14.67 -8.11 0.12
C MET A 61 15.51 -7.25 1.08
N PRO A 62 16.64 -6.67 0.64
CA PRO A 62 17.38 -5.70 1.45
C PRO A 62 16.51 -4.50 1.83
N GLY A 63 16.21 -4.34 3.14
CA GLY A 63 15.30 -3.30 3.62
C GLY A 63 13.81 -3.61 3.43
N GLY A 64 13.45 -4.88 3.23
CA GLY A 64 12.08 -5.32 2.94
C GLY A 64 11.06 -4.92 3.99
N GLU A 65 11.41 -4.96 5.27
CA GLU A 65 10.52 -4.51 6.35
C GLU A 65 10.20 -3.01 6.26
N GLU A 66 11.19 -2.19 5.91
CA GLU A 66 11.01 -0.75 5.74
C GLU A 66 10.15 -0.44 4.51
N ILE A 67 10.39 -1.17 3.42
CA ILE A 67 9.59 -1.10 2.19
C ILE A 67 8.15 -1.51 2.46
N GLN A 68 7.94 -2.61 3.18
CA GLN A 68 6.61 -3.08 3.54
C GLN A 68 5.87 -2.05 4.38
N LYS A 69 6.53 -1.47 5.40
CA LYS A 69 5.95 -0.43 6.22
C LYS A 69 5.54 0.78 5.37
N LEU A 70 6.41 1.22 4.46
CA LEU A 70 6.13 2.34 3.56
C LEU A 70 4.90 2.10 2.68
N LEU A 71 4.74 0.88 2.16
CA LEU A 71 3.57 0.50 1.36
C LEU A 71 2.29 0.37 2.20
N ASP A 72 2.41 -0.14 3.44
CA ASP A 72 1.29 -0.25 4.37
C ASP A 72 0.81 1.16 4.80
N ASP A 73 1.73 2.07 5.11
CA ASP A 73 1.44 3.48 5.44
C ASP A 73 0.78 4.18 4.24
N ALA A 74 1.33 4.03 3.04
CA ALA A 74 0.75 4.59 1.81
C ALA A 74 -0.66 4.05 1.51
N GLN A 75 -0.92 2.78 1.81
CA GLN A 75 -2.25 2.20 1.66
C GLN A 75 -3.24 2.76 2.70
N ALA A 76 -2.78 3.06 3.91
CA ALA A 76 -3.58 3.71 4.94
C ALA A 76 -3.93 5.14 4.54
N ASP A 77 -2.95 5.93 4.06
CA ASP A 77 -3.18 7.30 3.56
C ASP A 77 -4.19 7.33 2.40
N LEU A 78 -4.09 6.39 1.45
CA LEU A 78 -5.07 6.28 0.36
C LEU A 78 -6.46 5.93 0.88
N ALA A 79 -6.57 5.07 1.89
CA ALA A 79 -7.87 4.76 2.50
C ALA A 79 -8.48 5.97 3.21
N ASP A 80 -7.66 6.81 3.84
CA ASP A 80 -8.11 8.06 4.46
C ASP A 80 -8.53 9.10 3.40
N ILE A 81 -7.81 9.20 2.28
CA ILE A 81 -8.22 10.04 1.14
C ILE A 81 -9.57 9.55 0.56
N ASP A 82 -9.75 8.25 0.33
CA ASP A 82 -11.03 7.68 -0.18
C ASP A 82 -12.19 7.99 0.78
N LYS A 83 -11.94 7.89 2.07
CA LYS A 83 -12.93 8.24 3.10
C LYS A 83 -13.29 9.73 3.05
N ALA A 84 -12.29 10.60 2.91
CA ALA A 84 -12.50 12.05 2.78
C ALA A 84 -13.28 12.39 1.50
N VAL A 85 -12.92 11.81 0.36
CA VAL A 85 -13.64 11.97 -0.93
C VAL A 85 -15.14 11.73 -0.78
N LYS A 86 -15.52 10.66 -0.05
CA LYS A 86 -16.92 10.31 0.17
C LYS A 86 -17.66 11.28 1.10
N ALA A 87 -16.93 12.01 1.93
CA ALA A 87 -17.47 12.94 2.92
C ALA A 87 -17.48 14.40 2.45
N ILE A 88 -16.72 14.75 1.41
CA ILE A 88 -16.66 16.11 0.86
C ILE A 88 -17.99 16.45 0.18
N ALA A 89 -18.59 17.57 0.59
CA ALA A 89 -19.86 18.03 0.08
C ALA A 89 -19.73 18.89 -1.20
N ASP A 90 -18.65 19.64 -1.35
CA ASP A 90 -18.39 20.46 -2.54
C ASP A 90 -17.99 19.59 -3.74
N PRO A 91 -18.77 19.60 -4.85
CA PRO A 91 -18.51 18.71 -5.99
C PRO A 91 -17.16 18.99 -6.69
N ALA A 92 -16.68 20.24 -6.72
CA ALA A 92 -15.42 20.60 -7.35
C ALA A 92 -14.25 20.06 -6.53
N VAL A 93 -14.28 20.29 -5.22
CA VAL A 93 -13.28 19.76 -4.28
C VAL A 93 -13.28 18.23 -4.25
N GLN A 94 -14.47 17.62 -4.31
CA GLN A 94 -14.63 16.17 -4.38
C GLN A 94 -13.99 15.59 -5.64
N GLN A 95 -14.19 16.24 -6.80
CA GLN A 95 -13.58 15.81 -8.07
C GLN A 95 -12.05 15.87 -8.01
N ASP A 96 -11.48 16.95 -7.48
CA ASP A 96 -10.03 17.08 -7.32
C ASP A 96 -9.46 16.05 -6.34
N ALA A 97 -10.14 15.82 -5.23
CA ALA A 97 -9.75 14.79 -4.26
C ALA A 97 -9.85 13.37 -4.86
N GLN A 98 -10.85 13.10 -5.71
CA GLN A 98 -10.99 11.85 -6.43
C GLN A 98 -9.84 11.65 -7.43
N ALA A 99 -9.38 12.70 -8.10
CA ALA A 99 -8.23 12.65 -9.00
C ALA A 99 -6.94 12.31 -8.24
N LEU A 100 -6.71 12.91 -7.05
CA LEU A 100 -5.60 12.55 -6.17
C LEU A 100 -5.63 11.07 -5.77
N TYR A 101 -6.79 10.59 -5.33
CA TYR A 101 -6.99 9.19 -4.98
C TYR A 101 -6.68 8.25 -6.14
N ALA A 102 -7.21 8.54 -7.32
CA ALA A 102 -7.01 7.72 -8.52
C ALA A 102 -5.53 7.67 -8.93
N THR A 103 -4.83 8.80 -8.93
CA THR A 103 -3.41 8.87 -9.28
C THR A 103 -2.54 8.21 -8.22
N GLY A 104 -2.80 8.44 -6.94
CA GLY A 104 -2.10 7.78 -5.82
C GLY A 104 -2.25 6.26 -5.87
N THR A 105 -3.46 5.77 -6.16
CA THR A 105 -3.73 4.33 -6.31
C THR A 105 -2.95 3.72 -7.48
N ARG A 106 -2.87 4.42 -8.63
CA ARG A 106 -2.06 3.97 -9.78
C ARG A 106 -0.58 3.90 -9.44
N ILE A 107 -0.05 4.91 -8.74
CA ILE A 107 1.36 4.92 -8.29
C ILE A 107 1.62 3.73 -7.36
N LEU A 108 0.76 3.49 -6.38
CA LEU A 108 0.91 2.38 -5.45
C LEU A 108 0.85 1.01 -6.17
N ALA A 109 -0.06 0.85 -7.13
CA ALA A 109 -0.17 -0.37 -7.93
C ALA A 109 1.09 -0.60 -8.75
N TYR A 110 1.58 0.42 -9.47
CA TYR A 110 2.79 0.36 -10.25
C TYR A 110 4.03 -0.02 -9.42
N LEU A 111 4.16 0.55 -8.22
CA LEU A 111 5.29 0.26 -7.34
C LEU A 111 5.22 -1.13 -6.69
N LYS A 112 4.04 -1.70 -6.52
CA LYS A 112 3.89 -3.10 -6.08
C LYS A 112 4.39 -4.08 -7.15
N GLU A 113 4.30 -3.72 -8.42
CA GLU A 113 4.82 -4.50 -9.56
C GLU A 113 6.32 -4.21 -9.80
N ASN A 114 6.81 -3.01 -9.43
CA ASN A 114 8.18 -2.53 -9.65
C ASN A 114 8.86 -2.16 -8.33
N PRO A 115 9.23 -3.14 -7.48
CA PRO A 115 9.73 -2.89 -6.12
C PRO A 115 11.09 -2.19 -6.08
N ASP A 116 11.90 -2.28 -7.13
CA ASP A 116 13.17 -1.56 -7.30
C ASP A 116 12.98 -0.03 -7.32
N LYS A 117 11.82 0.44 -7.80
CA LYS A 117 11.47 1.87 -7.88
C LYS A 117 10.88 2.45 -6.59
N ILE A 118 10.57 1.61 -5.58
CA ILE A 118 9.97 2.07 -4.32
C ILE A 118 10.86 3.08 -3.59
N LYS A 119 12.18 2.93 -3.67
CA LYS A 119 13.12 3.88 -3.05
C LYS A 119 13.01 5.28 -3.66
N LEU A 120 12.76 5.37 -4.97
CA LEU A 120 12.56 6.65 -5.67
C LEU A 120 11.23 7.31 -5.26
N ALA A 121 10.22 6.50 -4.93
CA ALA A 121 8.91 6.98 -4.50
C ALA A 121 8.82 7.32 -3.00
N ARG A 122 9.87 7.11 -2.22
CA ARG A 122 9.84 7.33 -0.76
C ARG A 122 9.32 8.72 -0.41
N HIS A 123 9.88 9.77 -1.04
CA HIS A 123 9.46 11.16 -0.78
C HIS A 123 8.01 11.43 -1.18
N PHE A 124 7.53 10.79 -2.24
CA PHE A 124 6.12 10.86 -2.63
C PHE A 124 5.22 10.31 -1.52
N PHE A 125 5.49 9.13 -1.00
CA PHE A 125 4.68 8.52 0.04
C PHE A 125 4.75 9.27 1.37
N THR A 126 5.96 9.60 1.83
CA THR A 126 6.15 10.18 3.17
C THR A 126 5.81 11.65 3.25
N TYR A 127 5.70 12.36 2.13
CA TYR A 127 5.41 13.78 2.11
C TYR A 127 4.15 14.13 1.32
N TYR A 128 4.10 13.84 0.02
CA TYR A 128 2.98 14.28 -0.81
C TYR A 128 1.68 13.55 -0.47
N LEU A 129 1.71 12.23 -0.33
CA LEU A 129 0.53 11.41 -0.05
C LEU A 129 0.02 11.65 1.36
N ASP A 130 0.91 11.60 2.35
CA ASP A 130 0.59 11.86 3.76
C ASP A 130 0.03 13.28 3.96
N THR A 131 0.62 14.29 3.29
CA THR A 131 0.12 15.66 3.33
C THR A 131 -1.27 15.77 2.72
N ALA A 132 -1.51 15.13 1.57
CA ALA A 132 -2.81 15.14 0.92
C ALA A 132 -3.89 14.48 1.81
N ALA A 133 -3.58 13.34 2.42
CA ALA A 133 -4.49 12.65 3.34
C ALA A 133 -4.87 13.53 4.54
N LYS A 134 -3.87 14.14 5.19
CA LYS A 134 -4.09 15.05 6.33
C LYS A 134 -4.88 16.30 5.95
N LEU A 135 -4.60 16.86 4.79
CA LEU A 135 -5.24 18.08 4.30
C LEU A 135 -6.72 17.84 4.00
N LEU A 136 -7.03 16.73 3.33
CA LEU A 136 -8.41 16.34 3.04
C LEU A 136 -9.19 15.95 4.30
N ALA A 137 -8.56 15.25 5.24
CA ALA A 137 -9.18 14.92 6.51
C ALA A 137 -9.59 16.20 7.28
N ARG A 138 -8.68 17.19 7.36
CA ARG A 138 -8.96 18.48 8.00
C ARG A 138 -10.04 19.28 7.27
N TYR A 139 -10.05 19.24 5.93
CA TYR A 139 -11.11 19.86 5.15
C TYR A 139 -12.48 19.33 5.56
N VAL A 140 -12.62 17.99 5.64
CA VAL A 140 -13.86 17.33 6.07
C VAL A 140 -14.21 17.69 7.52
N ASP A 141 -13.23 17.72 8.42
CA ASP A 141 -13.45 18.12 9.81
C ASP A 141 -14.01 19.54 9.90
N PHE A 142 -13.39 20.51 9.22
CA PHE A 142 -13.87 21.89 9.20
C PHE A 142 -15.24 22.04 8.53
N GLN A 143 -15.48 21.38 7.41
CA GLN A 143 -16.78 21.32 6.76
C GLN A 143 -17.87 20.84 7.74
N ASN A 144 -17.59 19.81 8.53
CA ASN A 144 -18.55 19.20 9.46
C ASN A 144 -18.79 20.03 10.73
N THR A 145 -17.93 21.00 11.03
CA THR A 145 -18.19 21.90 12.18
C THR A 145 -19.41 22.79 11.96
N GLY A 146 -19.80 23.03 10.72
CA GLY A 146 -20.88 23.97 10.37
C GLY A 146 -20.56 25.44 10.71
N LEU A 147 -19.31 25.74 11.08
CA LEU A 147 -18.86 27.11 11.36
C LEU A 147 -18.67 27.87 10.06
N HIS A 148 -19.27 29.05 9.97
CA HIS A 148 -19.16 29.98 8.85
C HIS A 148 -18.32 31.21 9.23
N SER A 149 -17.29 31.05 10.07
CA SER A 149 -16.38 32.15 10.36
C SER A 149 -15.49 32.42 9.13
N GLU A 150 -14.99 33.64 9.03
CA GLU A 150 -14.12 34.07 7.94
C GLU A 150 -12.86 33.21 7.86
N GLU A 151 -12.28 32.84 9.02
CA GLU A 151 -11.08 32.01 9.12
C GLU A 151 -11.34 30.57 8.60
N VAL A 152 -12.48 29.97 8.95
CA VAL A 152 -12.82 28.62 8.50
C VAL A 152 -13.06 28.62 6.99
N THR A 153 -13.78 29.62 6.48
CA THR A 153 -14.04 29.76 5.04
C THR A 153 -12.73 29.94 4.28
N GLU A 154 -11.82 30.78 4.78
CA GLU A 154 -10.50 30.99 4.18
C GLU A 154 -9.67 29.69 4.12
N ILE A 155 -9.66 28.90 5.19
CA ILE A 155 -8.94 27.61 5.24
C ILE A 155 -9.53 26.62 4.23
N LEU A 156 -10.86 26.54 4.14
CA LEU A 156 -11.54 25.66 3.16
C LEU A 156 -11.20 26.08 1.73
N CYS A 157 -11.24 27.38 1.41
CA CYS A 157 -10.86 27.90 0.10
C CYS A 157 -9.39 27.62 -0.24
N LYS A 158 -8.46 27.92 0.67
CA LYS A 158 -7.03 27.65 0.47
C LYS A 158 -6.75 26.16 0.26
N THR A 159 -7.46 25.31 0.98
CA THR A 159 -7.35 23.87 0.79
C THR A 159 -7.84 23.46 -0.60
N ALA A 160 -9.01 23.94 -1.03
CA ALA A 160 -9.55 23.67 -2.36
C ALA A 160 -8.58 24.14 -3.47
N GLU A 161 -8.02 25.35 -3.35
CA GLU A 161 -7.05 25.90 -4.31
C GLU A 161 -5.74 25.11 -4.38
N SER A 162 -5.36 24.41 -3.30
CA SER A 162 -4.15 23.58 -3.25
C SER A 162 -4.29 22.22 -3.94
N LEU A 163 -5.51 21.68 -4.08
CA LEU A 163 -5.74 20.36 -4.64
C LEU A 163 -5.30 20.21 -6.11
N PRO A 164 -5.57 21.17 -7.02
CA PRO A 164 -5.06 21.10 -8.39
C PRO A 164 -3.51 21.10 -8.46
N VAL A 165 -2.87 21.79 -7.53
CA VAL A 165 -1.40 21.82 -7.44
C VAL A 165 -0.86 20.46 -6.99
N LEU A 166 -1.49 19.84 -5.99
CA LEU A 166 -1.17 18.49 -5.54
C LEU A 166 -1.41 17.46 -6.65
N ASN A 167 -2.52 17.56 -7.40
CA ASN A 167 -2.79 16.70 -8.54
C ASN A 167 -1.65 16.73 -9.56
N LYS A 168 -1.20 17.92 -9.95
CA LYS A 168 -0.04 18.09 -10.85
C LYS A 168 1.25 17.51 -10.27
N ALA A 169 1.46 17.64 -8.96
CA ALA A 169 2.62 17.05 -8.29
C ALA A 169 2.57 15.51 -8.32
N PHE A 170 1.40 14.91 -8.11
CA PHE A 170 1.20 13.46 -8.20
C PHE A 170 1.45 12.95 -9.62
N GLU A 171 0.90 13.61 -10.64
CA GLU A 171 1.11 13.26 -12.05
C GLU A 171 2.59 13.36 -12.44
N LYS A 172 3.27 14.44 -12.01
CA LYS A 172 4.71 14.62 -12.25
C LYS A 172 5.52 13.50 -11.60
N GLN A 173 5.18 13.11 -10.36
CA GLN A 173 5.84 12.01 -9.69
C GLN A 173 5.63 10.68 -10.41
N PHE A 174 4.41 10.41 -10.87
CA PHE A 174 4.12 9.20 -11.62
C PHE A 174 4.90 9.15 -12.94
N THR A 175 4.92 10.24 -13.70
CA THR A 175 5.72 10.36 -14.92
C THR A 175 7.20 10.11 -14.65
N HIS A 176 7.75 10.67 -13.57
CA HIS A 176 9.14 10.46 -13.18
C HIS A 176 9.46 8.98 -12.86
N LEU A 177 8.54 8.29 -12.19
CA LEU A 177 8.69 6.85 -11.89
C LEU A 177 8.67 5.99 -13.16
N MET A 178 7.90 6.39 -14.18
CA MET A 178 7.77 5.70 -15.46
C MET A 178 8.79 6.17 -16.54
N GLN A 179 9.66 7.12 -16.21
CA GLN A 179 10.54 7.75 -17.23
C GLN A 179 11.41 6.76 -17.99
N GLY A 180 11.92 5.71 -17.35
CA GLY A 180 12.69 4.65 -18.03
C GLY A 180 11.84 3.93 -19.07
N GLU A 181 10.63 3.53 -18.73
CA GLU A 181 9.71 2.83 -19.64
C GLU A 181 9.26 3.71 -20.82
N LEU A 182 9.05 5.01 -20.58
CA LEU A 182 8.70 5.96 -21.63
C LEU A 182 9.83 6.09 -22.67
N LEU A 183 11.08 6.12 -22.23
CA LEU A 183 12.24 6.17 -23.11
C LEU A 183 12.41 4.87 -23.91
N ASP A 184 12.18 3.73 -23.30
CA ASP A 184 12.24 2.42 -23.97
C ASP A 184 11.16 2.33 -25.08
N VAL A 185 9.93 2.75 -24.78
CA VAL A 185 8.84 2.78 -25.78
C VAL A 185 9.15 3.76 -26.92
N GLU A 186 9.74 4.93 -26.64
CA GLU A 186 10.14 5.89 -27.65
C GLU A 186 11.19 5.29 -28.60
N ALA A 187 12.19 4.59 -28.05
CA ALA A 187 13.21 3.89 -28.83
C ALA A 187 12.60 2.78 -29.70
N ASP A 188 11.67 1.99 -29.18
CA ASP A 188 10.95 0.95 -29.92
C ASP A 188 10.13 1.51 -31.08
N ILE A 189 9.46 2.65 -30.85
CA ILE A 189 8.68 3.36 -31.87
C ILE A 189 9.62 3.85 -33.01
N GLU A 190 10.78 4.41 -32.67
CA GLU A 190 11.74 4.84 -33.66
C GLU A 190 12.31 3.68 -34.47
N LEU A 191 12.62 2.55 -33.82
CA LEU A 191 13.06 1.33 -34.47
C LEU A 191 12.00 0.81 -35.43
N LEU A 192 10.74 0.74 -35.00
CA LEU A 192 9.62 0.31 -35.83
C LEU A 192 9.45 1.22 -37.07
N LYS A 193 9.50 2.55 -36.87
CA LYS A 193 9.44 3.50 -38.00
C LYS A 193 10.57 3.31 -39.00
N SER A 194 11.78 3.07 -38.49
CA SER A 194 12.96 2.84 -39.38
C SER A 194 12.82 1.55 -40.17
N THR A 195 12.33 0.48 -39.53
CA THR A 195 12.09 -0.82 -40.15
C THR A 195 11.03 -0.72 -41.25
N LEU A 196 9.88 -0.08 -40.94
CA LEU A 196 8.83 0.14 -41.95
C LEU A 196 9.29 0.99 -43.13
N LYS A 197 10.17 1.99 -42.89
CA LYS A 197 10.76 2.79 -43.98
C LYS A 197 11.70 1.99 -44.86
N MET A 198 12.41 1.01 -44.28
CA MET A 198 13.28 0.11 -45.06
C MET A 198 12.47 -0.93 -45.87
N GLU A 199 11.37 -1.44 -45.33
CA GLU A 199 10.50 -2.41 -45.99
C GLU A 199 9.58 -1.78 -47.05
N GLY A 200 9.11 -0.53 -46.79
CA GLY A 200 8.24 0.21 -47.73
C GLY A 200 8.95 0.96 -48.83
N GLY A 201 10.26 0.86 -48.94
CA GLY A 201 11.09 1.52 -49.94
C GLY A 201 11.36 0.67 -51.22
N LYS A 202 10.36 -0.13 -51.66
CA LYS A 202 10.33 -0.78 -52.97
C LYS A 202 9.21 -0.22 -53.80
#